data_9ec8997b5727d5fc72f0091b9a707ead
#
_entry.id   9ec8997b5727d5fc72f0091b9a707ead
#
_cell.length_a   1.000
_cell.length_b   1.000
_cell.length_c   1.000
_cell.angle_alpha   90.00
_cell.angle_beta   90.00
_cell.angle_gamma   90.00
#
_symmetry.space_group_name_H-M   'P 1'
#
loop_
_entity.id
_entity.type
_entity.pdbx_description
1 polymer ?
#
loop_
_entity_poly.entity_id
_entity_poly.type
_entity_poly.pdbx_seq_one_letter_code
_entity_poly.pdbx_strand_id
1 'polypeptide(L)'
;QEPIEQIRRSDSRIPIQFFFDYDCRVCSSAQDILQLYSQIRPNKVELEEYPVATNEARFSATIFYTLQRLKVGELSDTLLFETSEKARYTELSSLDKMREWIVSQGISKAEFNKIVHSAEVKEDVNIAINLTEEYGVFTFPYVVVGGKYVLTASTLYNDDYGVAVLDFLVNKLEQERKN
;
A
#
# COMPACT_ATOMS: atom_id res chain seq x y z
N GLN A 1 7.38 4.72 -18.24
CA GLN A 1 7.08 6.01 -17.61
C GLN A 1 7.86 6.18 -16.32
N GLU A 2 8.43 7.34 -16.10
CA GLU A 2 9.18 7.63 -14.89
C GLU A 2 8.24 7.92 -13.74
N PRO A 3 8.30 7.17 -12.64
CA PRO A 3 7.44 7.45 -11.50
C PRO A 3 7.77 8.81 -10.87
N ILE A 4 6.73 9.51 -10.46
CA ILE A 4 6.88 10.81 -9.82
C ILE A 4 7.76 10.69 -8.56
N GLU A 5 7.62 9.58 -7.84
CA GLU A 5 8.38 9.31 -6.63
C GLU A 5 9.87 9.27 -6.90
N GLN A 6 10.28 8.74 -8.05
CA GLN A 6 11.69 8.72 -8.41
C GLN A 6 12.25 10.13 -8.59
N ILE A 7 11.45 11.01 -9.18
CA ILE A 7 11.87 12.39 -9.42
C ILE A 7 12.10 13.11 -8.10
N ARG A 8 11.26 12.85 -7.10
CA ARG A 8 11.32 13.52 -5.80
C ARG A 8 12.21 12.83 -4.79
N ARG A 9 12.67 11.62 -5.09
CA ARG A 9 13.46 10.84 -4.17
C ARG A 9 14.88 11.37 -4.11
N SER A 10 15.37 11.64 -2.89
CA SER A 10 16.71 12.17 -2.69
C SER A 10 17.76 11.08 -2.58
N ASP A 11 17.38 9.86 -2.22
CA ASP A 11 18.35 8.78 -2.07
C ASP A 11 18.33 7.87 -3.30
N SER A 12 19.27 6.94 -3.36
CA SER A 12 19.46 6.06 -4.50
C SER A 12 18.77 4.71 -4.34
N ARG A 13 17.97 4.56 -3.30
CA ARG A 13 17.28 3.27 -3.06
C ARG A 13 16.26 2.99 -4.15
N ILE A 14 16.07 1.70 -4.40
CA ILE A 14 15.12 1.25 -5.41
C ILE A 14 13.72 1.23 -4.77
N PRO A 15 12.74 1.91 -5.37
CA PRO A 15 11.39 1.90 -4.81
C PRO A 15 10.71 0.57 -5.07
N ILE A 16 10.02 0.07 -4.05
CA ILE A 16 9.10 -1.05 -4.17
C ILE A 16 7.73 -0.48 -3.85
N GLN A 17 6.89 -0.37 -4.86
CA GLN A 17 5.57 0.26 -4.74
C GLN A 17 4.51 -0.81 -4.63
N PHE A 18 3.86 -0.86 -3.48
CA PHE A 18 2.86 -1.87 -3.15
C PHE A 18 1.46 -1.28 -3.26
N PHE A 19 0.70 -1.75 -4.25
CA PHE A 19 -0.69 -1.36 -4.44
C PHE A 19 -1.59 -2.44 -3.83
N PHE A 20 -2.51 -2.03 -2.98
CA PHE A 20 -3.36 -2.96 -2.23
C PHE A 20 -4.77 -2.41 -2.11
N ASP A 21 -5.68 -3.25 -1.61
CA ASP A 21 -7.00 -2.84 -1.19
C ASP A 21 -7.34 -3.59 0.10
N TYR A 22 -8.22 -3.03 0.92
CA TYR A 22 -8.62 -3.75 2.13
C TYR A 22 -9.50 -4.95 1.80
N ASP A 23 -10.17 -4.94 0.63
CA ASP A 23 -10.90 -6.10 0.14
C ASP A 23 -9.95 -7.01 -0.65
N CYS A 24 -9.00 -7.61 0.06
CA CYS A 24 -7.97 -8.42 -0.57
C CYS A 24 -7.49 -9.49 0.39
N ARG A 25 -7.81 -10.74 0.09
CA ARG A 25 -7.51 -11.86 0.98
C ARG A 25 -6.01 -12.10 1.17
N VAL A 26 -5.21 -11.77 0.17
CA VAL A 26 -3.76 -12.11 0.19
C VAL A 26 -2.86 -10.88 0.29
N CYS A 27 -3.41 -9.68 0.43
CA CYS A 27 -2.58 -8.48 0.49
C CYS A 27 -1.78 -8.39 1.79
N SER A 28 -2.33 -8.84 2.92
CA SER A 28 -1.62 -8.78 4.19
C SER A 28 -0.38 -9.67 4.18
N SER A 29 -0.51 -10.89 3.65
CA SER A 29 0.66 -11.78 3.55
C SER A 29 1.68 -11.25 2.54
N ALA A 30 1.23 -10.64 1.45
CA ALA A 30 2.14 -10.00 0.51
C ALA A 30 2.89 -8.84 1.19
N GLN A 31 2.18 -8.04 1.97
CA GLN A 31 2.79 -6.94 2.70
C GLN A 31 3.87 -7.44 3.65
N ASP A 32 3.62 -8.54 4.35
CA ASP A 32 4.61 -9.13 5.27
C ASP A 32 5.90 -9.49 4.53
N ILE A 33 5.79 -10.06 3.33
CA ILE A 33 6.96 -10.42 2.52
C ILE A 33 7.74 -9.16 2.13
N LEU A 34 7.03 -8.13 1.69
CA LEU A 34 7.67 -6.87 1.28
C LEU A 34 8.34 -6.18 2.45
N GLN A 35 7.69 -6.16 3.61
CA GLN A 35 8.27 -5.57 4.82
C GLN A 35 9.50 -6.36 5.28
N LEU A 36 9.43 -7.67 5.22
CA LEU A 36 10.56 -8.52 5.57
C LEU A 36 11.76 -8.21 4.65
N TYR A 37 11.51 -8.15 3.34
CA TYR A 37 12.60 -7.86 2.41
C TYR A 37 13.18 -6.46 2.64
N SER A 38 12.35 -5.47 2.91
CA SER A 38 12.85 -4.11 3.16
C SER A 38 13.69 -4.04 4.44
N GLN A 39 13.40 -4.91 5.42
CA GLN A 39 14.22 -5.01 6.63
C GLN A 39 15.54 -5.72 6.38
N ILE A 40 15.56 -6.67 5.45
CA ILE A 40 16.78 -7.38 5.06
C ILE A 40 17.71 -6.46 4.26
N ARG A 41 17.16 -5.60 3.42
CA ARG A 41 17.94 -4.72 2.54
C ARG A 41 17.57 -3.24 2.73
N PRO A 42 17.69 -2.71 3.95
CA PRO A 42 17.19 -1.35 4.22
C PRO A 42 17.93 -0.26 3.45
N ASN A 43 19.17 -0.53 3.02
CA ASN A 43 19.97 0.46 2.29
C ASN A 43 19.78 0.36 0.78
N LYS A 44 19.07 -0.66 0.30
CA LYS A 44 18.90 -0.89 -1.13
C LYS A 44 17.50 -0.54 -1.63
N VAL A 45 16.48 -0.72 -0.80
CA VAL A 45 15.10 -0.55 -1.23
C VAL A 45 14.32 0.32 -0.28
N GLU A 46 13.27 0.94 -0.82
CA GLU A 46 12.32 1.71 -0.03
C GLU A 46 10.92 1.23 -0.37
N LEU A 47 10.20 0.72 0.63
CA LEU A 47 8.83 0.26 0.45
C LEU A 47 7.86 1.43 0.55
N GLU A 48 7.02 1.58 -0.48
CA GLU A 48 5.99 2.59 -0.54
C GLU A 48 4.65 1.90 -0.74
N GLU A 49 3.63 2.35 -0.03
CA GLU A 49 2.31 1.71 -0.06
C GLU A 49 1.26 2.65 -0.60
N TYR A 50 0.43 2.14 -1.50
CA TYR A 50 -0.63 2.92 -2.15
C TYR A 50 -1.92 2.13 -2.20
N PRO A 51 -3.03 2.71 -1.72
CA PRO A 51 -4.32 2.05 -1.87
C PRO A 51 -4.78 2.17 -3.32
N VAL A 52 -5.32 1.09 -3.85
CA VAL A 52 -5.95 1.13 -5.18
C VAL A 52 -7.26 1.89 -5.06
N ALA A 53 -7.51 2.82 -5.98
CA ALA A 53 -8.71 3.62 -5.94
C ALA A 53 -9.19 3.98 -7.34
N THR A 54 -10.51 4.06 -7.48
CA THR A 54 -11.16 4.55 -8.69
C THR A 54 -12.23 5.57 -8.28
N ASN A 55 -12.83 6.24 -9.25
CA ASN A 55 -13.90 7.19 -8.93
C ASN A 55 -15.07 6.53 -8.21
N GLU A 56 -15.33 5.25 -8.53
CA GLU A 56 -16.44 4.49 -7.93
C GLU A 56 -16.02 3.75 -6.66
N ALA A 57 -14.72 3.57 -6.42
CA ALA A 57 -14.21 2.79 -5.28
C ALA A 57 -13.16 3.63 -4.55
N ARG A 58 -13.63 4.50 -3.67
CA ARG A 58 -12.79 5.48 -2.96
C ARG A 58 -12.60 5.14 -1.48
N PHE A 59 -13.35 4.17 -0.97
CA PHE A 59 -13.43 3.94 0.47
C PHE A 59 -12.10 3.53 1.09
N SER A 60 -11.44 2.52 0.52
CA SER A 60 -10.16 2.04 1.07
C SER A 60 -9.12 3.15 1.10
N ALA A 61 -9.02 3.92 0.02
CA ALA A 61 -8.06 5.03 -0.04
C ALA A 61 -8.41 6.11 0.99
N THR A 62 -9.69 6.39 1.16
CA THR A 62 -10.14 7.38 2.14
C THR A 62 -9.70 6.96 3.55
N ILE A 63 -9.90 5.70 3.91
CA ILE A 63 -9.50 5.20 5.23
C ILE A 63 -7.97 5.21 5.37
N PHE A 64 -7.27 4.72 4.37
CA PHE A 64 -5.80 4.68 4.41
C PHE A 64 -5.22 6.07 4.67
N TYR A 65 -5.64 7.06 3.89
CA TYR A 65 -5.09 8.41 4.03
C TYR A 65 -5.56 9.12 5.29
N THR A 66 -6.75 8.79 5.78
CA THR A 66 -7.21 9.28 7.08
C THR A 66 -6.25 8.81 8.18
N LEU A 67 -5.90 7.51 8.17
CA LEU A 67 -4.96 6.96 9.15
C LEU A 67 -3.58 7.60 9.03
N GLN A 68 -3.12 7.83 7.79
CA GLN A 68 -1.84 8.48 7.57
C GLN A 68 -1.82 9.90 8.15
N ARG A 69 -2.87 10.66 7.89
CA ARG A 69 -2.94 12.05 8.38
C ARG A 69 -3.13 12.13 9.89
N LEU A 70 -3.71 11.10 10.50
CA LEU A 70 -3.80 11.00 11.96
C LEU A 70 -2.49 10.52 12.59
N LYS A 71 -1.46 10.25 11.80
CA LYS A 71 -0.16 9.78 12.24
C LYS A 71 -0.21 8.40 12.89
N VAL A 72 -1.15 7.58 12.46
CA VAL A 72 -1.30 6.20 12.92
C VAL A 72 -1.30 5.23 11.72
N GLY A 73 -0.42 5.50 10.76
CA GLY A 73 -0.35 4.71 9.53
C GLY A 73 -0.17 3.21 9.75
N GLU A 74 0.52 2.82 10.84
CA GLU A 74 0.72 1.40 11.15
C GLU A 74 -0.59 0.69 11.46
N LEU A 75 -1.66 1.42 11.79
CA LEU A 75 -2.96 0.81 12.00
C LEU A 75 -3.53 0.25 10.71
N SER A 76 -3.08 0.78 9.57
CA SER A 76 -3.47 0.23 8.26
C SER A 76 -3.01 -1.21 8.09
N ASP A 77 -1.83 -1.56 8.63
CA ASP A 77 -1.33 -2.94 8.56
C ASP A 77 -2.25 -3.88 9.33
N THR A 78 -2.65 -3.46 10.52
CA THR A 78 -3.60 -4.22 11.34
C THR A 78 -4.94 -4.37 10.62
N LEU A 79 -5.42 -3.27 10.02
CA LEU A 79 -6.67 -3.29 9.28
C LEU A 79 -6.61 -4.23 8.08
N LEU A 80 -5.49 -4.20 7.34
CA LEU A 80 -5.31 -5.06 6.18
C LEU A 80 -5.38 -6.53 6.57
N PHE A 81 -4.80 -6.88 7.72
CA PHE A 81 -4.88 -8.24 8.24
C PHE A 81 -6.31 -8.59 8.64
N GLU A 82 -7.00 -7.69 9.36
CA GLU A 82 -8.39 -7.90 9.78
C GLU A 82 -9.30 -8.15 8.58
N THR A 83 -9.16 -7.34 7.55
CA THR A 83 -10.05 -7.39 6.37
C THR A 83 -9.63 -8.44 5.36
N SER A 84 -8.56 -9.21 5.63
CA SER A 84 -8.18 -10.32 4.76
C SER A 84 -9.29 -11.38 4.70
N GLU A 85 -10.13 -11.44 5.73
CA GLU A 85 -11.32 -12.27 5.71
C GLU A 85 -12.47 -11.48 5.10
N LYS A 86 -13.11 -12.05 4.08
CA LYS A 86 -14.17 -11.35 3.34
C LYS A 86 -15.34 -10.92 4.23
N ALA A 87 -15.71 -11.76 5.18
CA ALA A 87 -16.81 -11.44 6.10
C ALA A 87 -16.46 -10.21 6.93
N ARG A 88 -15.21 -10.13 7.40
CA ARG A 88 -14.76 -8.99 8.19
C ARG A 88 -14.69 -7.72 7.34
N TYR A 89 -14.21 -7.84 6.11
CA TYR A 89 -14.20 -6.69 5.21
C TYR A 89 -15.64 -6.17 4.99
N THR A 90 -16.57 -7.07 4.72
CA THR A 90 -17.96 -6.69 4.48
C THR A 90 -18.54 -5.95 5.68
N GLU A 91 -18.23 -6.42 6.88
CA GLU A 91 -18.67 -5.80 8.12
C GLU A 91 -18.10 -4.37 8.26
N LEU A 92 -16.84 -4.18 7.92
CA LEU A 92 -16.14 -2.91 8.10
C LEU A 92 -16.25 -1.98 6.88
N SER A 93 -17.00 -2.36 5.85
CA SER A 93 -17.05 -1.60 4.60
C SER A 93 -17.97 -0.38 4.66
N SER A 94 -18.61 -0.11 5.78
CA SER A 94 -19.38 1.12 5.97
C SER A 94 -18.59 2.09 6.83
N LEU A 95 -18.81 3.37 6.62
CA LEU A 95 -18.10 4.39 7.39
C LEU A 95 -18.38 4.28 8.89
N ASP A 96 -19.64 4.00 9.26
CA ASP A 96 -20.01 3.87 10.67
C ASP A 96 -19.28 2.73 11.35
N LYS A 97 -19.25 1.56 10.72
CA LYS A 97 -18.60 0.38 11.29
C LYS A 97 -17.08 0.55 11.30
N MET A 98 -16.52 1.13 10.26
CA MET A 98 -15.10 1.40 10.21
C MET A 98 -14.70 2.39 11.31
N ARG A 99 -15.51 3.42 11.52
CA ARG A 99 -15.26 4.38 12.60
C ARG A 99 -15.25 3.70 13.96
N GLU A 100 -16.24 2.82 14.21
CA GLU A 100 -16.28 2.07 15.47
C GLU A 100 -15.01 1.29 15.69
N TRP A 101 -14.54 0.61 14.65
CA TRP A 101 -13.31 -0.18 14.76
C TRP A 101 -12.10 0.71 15.06
N ILE A 102 -11.95 1.80 14.31
CA ILE A 102 -10.82 2.71 14.46
C ILE A 102 -10.80 3.33 15.86
N VAL A 103 -11.97 3.74 16.33
CA VAL A 103 -12.10 4.29 17.68
C VAL A 103 -11.73 3.24 18.74
N SER A 104 -12.09 1.98 18.50
CA SER A 104 -11.74 0.89 19.42
C SER A 104 -10.22 0.67 19.50
N GLN A 105 -9.47 1.15 18.51
CA GLN A 105 -8.01 1.07 18.50
C GLN A 105 -7.35 2.24 19.23
N GLY A 106 -8.14 3.11 19.85
CA GLY A 106 -7.62 4.23 20.63
C GLY A 106 -7.59 5.56 19.93
N ILE A 107 -8.22 5.67 18.76
CA ILE A 107 -8.25 6.91 17.98
C ILE A 107 -9.45 7.75 18.40
N SER A 108 -9.23 9.05 18.57
CA SER A 108 -10.30 10.00 18.92
C SER A 108 -11.36 10.04 17.82
N LYS A 109 -12.62 9.84 18.21
CA LYS A 109 -13.74 9.92 17.28
C LYS A 109 -13.84 11.29 16.64
N ALA A 110 -13.65 12.36 17.43
CA ALA A 110 -13.73 13.73 16.92
C ALA A 110 -12.63 13.99 15.88
N GLU A 111 -11.41 13.53 16.15
CA GLU A 111 -10.30 13.68 15.22
C GLU A 111 -10.54 12.89 13.95
N PHE A 112 -11.02 11.66 14.08
CA PHE A 112 -11.33 10.83 12.91
C PHE A 112 -12.37 11.53 12.04
N ASN A 113 -13.47 12.01 12.65
CA ASN A 113 -14.54 12.66 11.90
C ASN A 113 -14.05 13.91 11.17
N LYS A 114 -13.16 14.66 11.81
CA LYS A 114 -12.60 15.87 11.20
C LYS A 114 -11.75 15.53 9.98
N ILE A 115 -10.90 14.53 10.08
CA ILE A 115 -9.93 14.20 9.03
C ILE A 115 -10.57 13.43 7.88
N VAL A 116 -11.47 12.47 8.17
CA VAL A 116 -12.05 11.61 7.12
C VAL A 116 -12.84 12.41 6.08
N HIS A 117 -13.37 13.57 6.46
CA HIS A 117 -14.12 14.43 5.55
C HIS A 117 -13.32 15.61 5.04
N SER A 118 -12.03 15.67 5.35
CA SER A 118 -11.20 16.84 5.01
C SER A 118 -10.91 16.92 3.51
N ALA A 119 -10.64 18.15 3.06
CA ALA A 119 -10.23 18.40 1.68
C ALA A 119 -8.90 17.73 1.39
N GLU A 120 -8.02 17.66 2.39
CA GLU A 120 -6.70 17.05 2.25
C GLU A 120 -6.81 15.56 1.93
N VAL A 121 -7.69 14.84 2.62
CA VAL A 121 -7.89 13.41 2.34
C VAL A 121 -8.51 13.22 0.96
N LYS A 122 -9.44 14.08 0.57
CA LYS A 122 -10.03 13.99 -0.77
C LYS A 122 -8.97 14.16 -1.85
N GLU A 123 -8.04 15.09 -1.65
CA GLU A 123 -6.94 15.29 -2.60
C GLU A 123 -6.01 14.07 -2.62
N ASP A 124 -5.70 13.50 -1.45
CA ASP A 124 -4.89 12.27 -1.38
C ASP A 124 -5.54 11.15 -2.19
N VAL A 125 -6.86 10.99 -2.05
CA VAL A 125 -7.60 9.96 -2.78
C VAL A 125 -7.56 10.22 -4.29
N ASN A 126 -7.68 11.47 -4.71
CA ASN A 126 -7.58 11.81 -6.13
C ASN A 126 -6.19 11.44 -6.68
N ILE A 127 -5.14 11.67 -5.91
CA ILE A 127 -3.79 11.28 -6.30
C ILE A 127 -3.70 9.76 -6.43
N ALA A 128 -4.29 9.02 -5.49
CA ALA A 128 -4.30 7.55 -5.55
C ALA A 128 -5.04 7.04 -6.77
N ILE A 129 -6.16 7.69 -7.14
CA ILE A 129 -6.89 7.34 -8.35
C ILE A 129 -6.00 7.51 -9.58
N ASN A 130 -5.29 8.64 -9.64
CA ASN A 130 -4.40 8.91 -10.76
C ASN A 130 -3.26 7.90 -10.83
N LEU A 131 -2.68 7.53 -9.70
CA LEU A 131 -1.60 6.53 -9.67
C LEU A 131 -2.10 5.15 -10.07
N THR A 132 -3.28 4.76 -9.59
CA THR A 132 -3.90 3.49 -9.97
C THR A 132 -4.04 3.40 -11.49
N GLU A 133 -4.54 4.48 -12.09
CA GLU A 133 -4.73 4.55 -13.53
C GLU A 133 -3.40 4.59 -14.28
N GLU A 134 -2.46 5.42 -13.81
CA GLU A 134 -1.16 5.60 -14.45
C GLU A 134 -0.37 4.29 -14.51
N TYR A 135 -0.37 3.53 -13.42
CA TYR A 135 0.35 2.26 -13.37
C TYR A 135 -0.47 1.10 -13.90
N GLY A 136 -1.72 1.33 -14.31
CA GLY A 136 -2.57 0.30 -14.88
C GLY A 136 -2.88 -0.81 -13.90
N VAL A 137 -3.17 -0.45 -12.64
CA VAL A 137 -3.42 -1.45 -11.60
C VAL A 137 -4.86 -1.93 -11.70
N PHE A 138 -5.05 -3.19 -12.13
CA PHE A 138 -6.37 -3.79 -12.27
C PHE A 138 -6.60 -4.91 -11.26
N THR A 139 -5.58 -5.29 -10.51
CA THR A 139 -5.66 -6.37 -9.54
C THR A 139 -4.77 -6.01 -8.36
N PHE A 140 -4.96 -6.70 -7.24
CA PHE A 140 -4.13 -6.50 -6.05
C PHE A 140 -3.96 -7.85 -5.33
N PRO A 141 -2.80 -8.06 -4.69
CA PRO A 141 -1.67 -7.14 -4.59
C PRO A 141 -0.99 -6.93 -5.94
N TYR A 142 -0.47 -5.74 -6.16
CA TYR A 142 0.22 -5.38 -7.38
C TYR A 142 1.46 -4.59 -6.96
N VAL A 143 2.64 -5.08 -7.31
CA VAL A 143 3.88 -4.50 -6.81
C VAL A 143 4.77 -4.10 -7.98
N VAL A 144 5.23 -2.86 -7.96
CA VAL A 144 6.14 -2.35 -9.00
C VAL A 144 7.52 -2.19 -8.37
N VAL A 145 8.50 -2.91 -8.90
CA VAL A 145 9.87 -2.89 -8.39
C VAL A 145 10.72 -2.04 -9.33
N GLY A 146 11.23 -0.94 -8.79
CA GLY A 146 12.09 -0.04 -9.53
C GLY A 146 11.43 0.61 -10.74
N GLY A 147 10.12 0.73 -10.73
CA GLY A 147 9.36 1.29 -11.84
C GLY A 147 9.32 0.42 -13.09
N LYS A 148 9.83 -0.80 -13.02
CA LYS A 148 10.03 -1.63 -14.21
C LYS A 148 9.41 -3.03 -14.13
N TYR A 149 9.57 -3.71 -13.01
CA TYR A 149 9.10 -5.10 -12.88
C TYR A 149 7.84 -5.15 -12.03
N VAL A 150 6.90 -6.01 -12.42
CA VAL A 150 5.62 -6.15 -11.72
C VAL A 150 5.54 -7.53 -11.10
N LEU A 151 5.16 -7.57 -9.81
CA LEU A 151 4.88 -8.80 -9.09
C LEU A 151 3.43 -8.79 -8.63
N THR A 152 2.85 -9.98 -8.59
CA THR A 152 1.45 -10.17 -8.20
C THR A 152 1.36 -11.29 -7.15
N ALA A 153 0.13 -11.69 -6.81
CA ALA A 153 -0.08 -12.77 -5.84
C ALA A 153 0.63 -14.07 -6.23
N SER A 154 0.85 -14.29 -7.53
CA SER A 154 1.50 -15.52 -7.98
C SER A 154 2.96 -15.64 -7.52
N THR A 155 3.58 -14.52 -7.15
CA THR A 155 4.94 -14.50 -6.63
C THR A 155 4.96 -14.26 -5.12
N LEU A 156 4.01 -13.48 -4.62
CA LEU A 156 4.01 -12.98 -3.23
C LEU A 156 3.13 -13.85 -2.33
N TYR A 157 3.30 -15.17 -2.43
CA TYR A 157 2.52 -16.13 -1.64
C TYR A 157 3.37 -16.94 -0.66
N ASN A 158 4.69 -16.89 -0.80
CA ASN A 158 5.61 -17.66 0.01
C ASN A 158 6.82 -16.79 0.34
N ASP A 159 7.22 -16.77 1.61
CA ASP A 159 8.29 -15.90 2.08
C ASP A 159 9.61 -16.14 1.36
N ASP A 160 10.05 -17.39 1.31
CA ASP A 160 11.36 -17.72 0.72
C ASP A 160 11.39 -17.40 -0.77
N TYR A 161 10.35 -17.79 -1.48
CA TYR A 161 10.29 -17.55 -2.92
C TYR A 161 10.14 -16.05 -3.21
N GLY A 162 9.27 -15.36 -2.48
CA GLY A 162 9.05 -13.93 -2.68
C GLY A 162 10.32 -13.12 -2.41
N VAL A 163 11.01 -13.42 -1.32
CA VAL A 163 12.27 -12.73 -0.98
C VAL A 163 13.32 -13.01 -2.05
N ALA A 164 13.42 -14.26 -2.53
CA ALA A 164 14.40 -14.61 -3.55
C ALA A 164 14.15 -13.86 -4.86
N VAL A 165 12.88 -13.76 -5.28
CA VAL A 165 12.53 -13.03 -6.49
C VAL A 165 12.84 -11.54 -6.34
N LEU A 166 12.46 -10.96 -5.20
CA LEU A 166 12.74 -9.55 -4.94
C LEU A 166 14.24 -9.27 -4.99
N ASP A 167 15.02 -10.12 -4.33
CA ASP A 167 16.47 -9.92 -4.30
C ASP A 167 17.08 -10.04 -5.70
N PHE A 168 16.60 -10.99 -6.49
CA PHE A 168 17.04 -11.14 -7.87
C PHE A 168 16.76 -9.88 -8.68
N LEU A 169 15.53 -9.34 -8.59
CA LEU A 169 15.14 -8.16 -9.34
C LEU A 169 15.90 -6.91 -8.89
N VAL A 170 16.09 -6.77 -7.60
CA VAL A 170 16.81 -5.61 -7.06
C VAL A 170 18.27 -5.64 -7.50
N ASN A 171 18.92 -6.80 -7.44
CA ASN A 171 20.30 -6.93 -7.92
C ASN A 171 20.39 -6.65 -9.42
N LYS A 172 19.42 -7.11 -10.19
CA LYS A 172 19.37 -6.85 -11.63
C LYS A 172 19.24 -5.35 -11.91
N LEU A 173 18.35 -4.67 -11.17
CA LEU A 173 18.17 -3.23 -11.32
C LEU A 173 19.43 -2.46 -10.96
N GLU A 174 20.15 -2.88 -9.92
CA GLU A 174 21.41 -2.25 -9.55
C GLU A 174 22.45 -2.37 -10.65
N GLN A 175 22.52 -3.53 -11.28
CA GLN A 175 23.45 -3.73 -12.39
C GLN A 175 23.08 -2.88 -13.60
N GLU A 176 21.79 -2.74 -13.89
CA GLU A 176 21.32 -1.89 -14.98
C GLU A 176 21.66 -0.43 -14.75
N ARG A 177 21.65 0.01 -13.48
CA ARG A 177 22.02 1.39 -13.15
C ARG A 177 23.50 1.69 -13.39
N LYS A 178 24.34 0.69 -13.36
CA LYS A 178 25.78 0.85 -13.55
C LYS A 178 26.18 0.96 -15.02
N ASN A 179 25.26 0.57 -15.90
CA ASN A 179 25.47 0.63 -17.36
C ASN A 179 24.76 1.83 -18.00
#